data_d9dbde1bda9da2bd5feb786e946a19e5
#
_entry.id   d9dbde1bda9da2bd5feb786e946a19e5
#
_cell.length_a   1.000
_cell.length_b   1.000
_cell.length_c   1.000
_cell.angle_alpha   90.00
_cell.angle_beta   90.00
_cell.angle_gamma   90.00
#
_symmetry.space_group_name_H-M   'P 1'
#
loop_
_entity.id
_entity.type
_entity.pdbx_description
1 polymer ?
#
loop_
_entity_poly.entity_id
_entity_poly.type
_entity_poly.pdbx_seq_one_letter_code
_entity_poly.pdbx_strand_id
1 'polypeptide(L)'
;MVRALGFYPTEEEVANMIAEIKYETFTETGEVKKLVDLDSFVRLFANHKPVFGVSKDNISEAFEKLSEGRGSGGGGSIAWNELTSMLKEQGEQMSEDDLKNCLAALLAGDEASLKGGVITGNDFSDKVLGFEEEEEEGEKGEGEGGFDGFGDTGGFQ
;
A
#
# COMPACT_ATOMS: atom_id res chain seq x y z
N MET A 1 -14.50 -7.81 5.31
CA MET A 1 -13.83 -8.01 6.61
C MET A 1 -12.32 -7.89 6.49
N VAL A 2 -11.61 -8.74 5.74
CA VAL A 2 -10.13 -8.71 5.62
C VAL A 2 -9.62 -7.34 5.17
N ARG A 3 -10.19 -6.77 4.11
CA ARG A 3 -9.84 -5.41 3.61
C ARG A 3 -10.13 -4.30 4.63
N ALA A 4 -11.17 -4.46 5.45
CA ALA A 4 -11.48 -3.48 6.51
C ALA A 4 -10.47 -3.51 7.68
N LEU A 5 -9.62 -4.54 7.75
CA LEU A 5 -8.52 -4.66 8.71
C LEU A 5 -7.19 -4.15 8.13
N GLY A 6 -7.19 -3.54 6.94
CA GLY A 6 -5.99 -2.99 6.29
C GLY A 6 -5.15 -4.02 5.52
N PHE A 7 -5.74 -5.17 5.18
CA PHE A 7 -5.07 -6.19 4.36
C PHE A 7 -5.56 -6.14 2.92
N TYR A 8 -4.70 -6.51 1.98
CA TYR A 8 -4.95 -6.39 0.54
C TYR A 8 -4.87 -7.76 -0.16
N PRO A 9 -5.84 -8.67 0.10
CA PRO A 9 -5.92 -9.93 -0.63
C PRO A 9 -6.32 -9.68 -2.08
N THR A 10 -5.77 -10.49 -2.99
CA THR A 10 -6.20 -10.57 -4.38
C THR A 10 -7.62 -11.14 -4.49
N GLU A 11 -8.27 -10.97 -5.62
CA GLU A 11 -9.61 -11.56 -5.85
C GLU A 11 -9.57 -13.09 -5.81
N GLU A 12 -8.50 -13.70 -6.28
CA GLU A 12 -8.30 -15.15 -6.20
C GLU A 12 -8.17 -15.62 -4.73
N GLU A 13 -7.39 -14.93 -3.91
CA GLU A 13 -7.28 -15.22 -2.49
C GLU A 13 -8.63 -15.06 -1.78
N VAL A 14 -9.39 -14.01 -2.10
CA VAL A 14 -10.75 -13.82 -1.56
C VAL A 14 -11.67 -14.95 -1.96
N ALA A 15 -11.64 -15.39 -3.22
CA ALA A 15 -12.43 -16.51 -3.69
C ALA A 15 -12.08 -17.82 -2.97
N ASN A 16 -10.78 -18.08 -2.76
CA ASN A 16 -10.27 -19.22 -2.02
C ASN A 16 -10.71 -19.20 -0.54
N MET A 17 -10.59 -18.05 0.12
CA MET A 17 -11.07 -17.84 1.50
C MET A 17 -12.57 -18.10 1.62
N ILE A 18 -13.37 -17.61 0.68
CA ILE A 18 -14.81 -17.84 0.65
C ILE A 18 -15.14 -19.33 0.46
N ALA A 19 -14.42 -20.01 -0.43
CA ALA A 19 -14.61 -21.42 -0.68
C ALA A 19 -14.26 -22.26 0.57
N GLU A 20 -13.14 -21.95 1.24
CA GLU A 20 -12.73 -22.61 2.48
C GLU A 20 -13.83 -22.52 3.55
N ILE A 21 -14.35 -21.33 3.82
CA ILE A 21 -15.43 -21.16 4.81
C ILE A 21 -16.70 -21.90 4.40
N LYS A 22 -17.10 -21.80 3.13
CA LYS A 22 -18.33 -22.44 2.65
C LYS A 22 -18.31 -23.95 2.83
N TYR A 23 -17.18 -24.57 2.60
CA TYR A 23 -17.03 -26.02 2.58
C TYR A 23 -16.35 -26.61 3.82
N GLU A 24 -16.05 -25.77 4.83
CA GLU A 24 -15.35 -26.15 6.06
C GLU A 24 -15.92 -27.42 6.72
N THR A 25 -17.24 -27.51 6.83
CA THR A 25 -17.93 -28.65 7.47
C THR A 25 -18.67 -29.55 6.48
N PHE A 26 -18.49 -29.33 5.18
CA PHE A 26 -19.25 -30.03 4.14
C PHE A 26 -19.07 -31.54 4.18
N THR A 27 -17.85 -32.02 4.44
CA THR A 27 -17.52 -33.45 4.52
C THR A 27 -18.21 -34.15 5.69
N GLU A 28 -18.55 -33.42 6.76
CA GLU A 28 -19.17 -33.94 7.97
C GLU A 28 -20.70 -33.80 7.92
N THR A 29 -21.18 -32.65 7.46
CA THR A 29 -22.62 -32.31 7.52
C THR A 29 -23.33 -32.42 6.18
N GLY A 30 -22.60 -32.40 5.06
CA GLY A 30 -23.16 -32.31 3.71
C GLY A 30 -23.80 -30.94 3.40
N GLU A 31 -23.64 -29.96 4.29
CA GLU A 31 -24.24 -28.63 4.13
C GLU A 31 -23.19 -27.55 3.89
N VAL A 32 -23.55 -26.56 3.05
CA VAL A 32 -22.72 -25.41 2.76
C VAL A 32 -22.97 -24.33 3.83
N LYS A 33 -21.91 -23.87 4.50
CA LYS A 33 -21.96 -22.83 5.51
C LYS A 33 -22.35 -21.49 4.87
N LYS A 34 -23.35 -20.81 5.43
CA LYS A 34 -23.86 -19.52 4.93
C LYS A 34 -23.39 -18.32 5.75
N LEU A 35 -22.95 -18.55 6.96
CA LEU A 35 -22.49 -17.53 7.89
C LEU A 35 -21.08 -17.84 8.37
N VAL A 36 -20.31 -16.80 8.62
CA VAL A 36 -18.94 -16.89 9.15
C VAL A 36 -18.99 -16.51 10.62
N ASP A 37 -18.60 -17.42 11.48
CA ASP A 37 -18.37 -17.11 12.90
C ASP A 37 -16.95 -16.57 13.10
N LEU A 38 -16.70 -15.99 14.28
CA LEU A 38 -15.43 -15.34 14.59
C LEU A 38 -14.26 -16.33 14.58
N ASP A 39 -14.46 -17.52 15.14
CA ASP A 39 -13.39 -18.52 15.25
C ASP A 39 -12.96 -19.03 13.87
N SER A 40 -13.92 -19.31 12.98
CA SER A 40 -13.64 -19.67 11.60
C SER A 40 -12.91 -18.53 10.86
N PHE A 41 -13.33 -17.26 11.10
CA PHE A 41 -12.67 -16.12 10.49
C PHE A 41 -11.24 -15.94 10.98
N VAL A 42 -10.98 -16.04 12.28
CA VAL A 42 -9.63 -15.91 12.86
C VAL A 42 -8.71 -17.00 12.31
N ARG A 43 -9.19 -18.25 12.24
CA ARG A 43 -8.42 -19.38 11.69
C ARG A 43 -8.10 -19.16 10.22
N LEU A 44 -9.10 -18.78 9.41
CA LEU A 44 -8.92 -18.44 8.00
C LEU A 44 -7.87 -17.36 7.83
N PHE A 45 -8.01 -16.27 8.57
CA PHE A 45 -7.10 -15.14 8.52
C PHE A 45 -5.66 -15.52 8.87
N ALA A 46 -5.48 -16.35 9.91
CA ALA A 46 -4.17 -16.85 10.31
C ALA A 46 -3.53 -17.76 9.25
N ASN A 47 -4.33 -18.54 8.52
CA ASN A 47 -3.86 -19.44 7.48
C ASN A 47 -3.44 -18.70 6.21
N HIS A 48 -4.19 -17.68 5.80
CA HIS A 48 -3.95 -16.97 4.55
C HIS A 48 -2.96 -15.80 4.68
N LYS A 49 -2.92 -15.12 5.82
CA LYS A 49 -2.04 -13.98 6.12
C LYS A 49 -1.84 -13.05 4.92
N PRO A 50 -2.89 -12.38 4.41
CA PRO A 50 -2.77 -11.48 3.27
C PRO A 50 -1.76 -10.35 3.53
N VAL A 51 -1.29 -9.70 2.46
CA VAL A 51 -0.38 -8.56 2.58
C VAL A 51 -1.03 -7.44 3.40
N PHE A 52 -0.29 -6.93 4.37
CA PHE A 52 -0.71 -5.84 5.25
C PHE A 52 -0.06 -4.53 4.83
N GLY A 53 -0.89 -3.54 4.58
CA GLY A 53 -0.43 -2.20 4.23
C GLY A 53 0.28 -2.14 2.86
N VAL A 54 0.38 -0.95 2.35
CA VAL A 54 1.22 -0.59 1.19
C VAL A 54 1.87 0.72 1.56
N SER A 55 3.20 0.78 1.54
CA SER A 55 3.96 2.00 1.83
C SER A 55 4.19 2.83 0.56
N LYS A 56 4.56 4.11 0.72
CA LYS A 56 5.01 4.95 -0.39
C LYS A 56 6.20 4.33 -1.13
N ASP A 57 7.13 3.71 -0.41
CA ASP A 57 8.29 3.03 -0.99
C ASP A 57 7.88 1.86 -1.89
N ASN A 58 6.91 1.04 -1.45
CA ASN A 58 6.40 -0.06 -2.27
C ASN A 58 5.78 0.43 -3.57
N ILE A 59 5.05 1.55 -3.52
CA ILE A 59 4.44 2.17 -4.70
C ILE A 59 5.54 2.73 -5.61
N SER A 60 6.51 3.44 -5.06
CA SER A 60 7.64 4.00 -5.83
C SER A 60 8.43 2.90 -6.52
N GLU A 61 8.77 1.82 -5.82
CA GLU A 61 9.44 0.64 -6.40
C GLU A 61 8.61 -0.01 -7.52
N ALA A 62 7.29 -0.10 -7.33
CA ALA A 62 6.40 -0.62 -8.37
C ALA A 62 6.41 0.28 -9.63
N PHE A 63 6.38 1.60 -9.46
CA PHE A 63 6.47 2.56 -10.57
C PHE A 63 7.81 2.48 -11.28
N GLU A 64 8.92 2.31 -10.57
CA GLU A 64 10.24 2.09 -11.17
C GLU A 64 10.23 0.85 -12.07
N LYS A 65 9.77 -0.29 -11.54
CA LYS A 65 9.68 -1.54 -12.31
C LYS A 65 8.75 -1.44 -13.52
N LEU A 66 7.59 -0.78 -13.36
CA LEU A 66 6.63 -0.61 -14.45
C LEU A 66 7.14 0.34 -15.54
N SER A 67 7.99 1.31 -15.19
CA SER A 67 8.59 2.25 -16.14
C SER A 67 9.80 1.69 -16.88
N GLU A 68 10.40 0.59 -16.41
CA GLU A 68 11.54 -0.04 -17.05
C GLU A 68 11.21 -0.51 -18.48
N GLY A 69 12.01 -0.09 -19.43
CA GLY A 69 11.84 -0.46 -20.84
C GLY A 69 10.72 0.27 -21.59
N ARG A 70 10.06 1.23 -20.95
CA ARG A 70 9.02 2.08 -21.56
C ARG A 70 9.55 3.48 -21.79
N GLY A 71 9.33 4.02 -22.99
CA GLY A 71 9.92 5.28 -23.43
C GLY A 71 9.41 6.56 -22.76
N SER A 72 8.57 6.45 -21.73
CA SER A 72 7.94 7.58 -21.04
C SER A 72 8.79 8.02 -19.84
N GLY A 73 9.94 8.61 -20.09
CA GLY A 73 10.61 9.46 -19.11
C GLY A 73 11.67 8.82 -18.20
N GLY A 74 11.77 7.51 -18.03
CA GLY A 74 12.72 6.88 -17.10
C GLY A 74 12.56 7.33 -15.64
N GLY A 75 13.10 6.55 -14.69
CA GLY A 75 13.11 6.98 -13.28
C GLY A 75 11.75 6.93 -12.56
N GLY A 76 10.95 5.89 -12.79
CA GLY A 76 9.72 5.66 -12.02
C GLY A 76 8.52 6.54 -12.42
N SER A 77 8.54 7.10 -13.63
CA SER A 77 7.44 7.92 -14.15
C SER A 77 6.69 7.23 -15.29
N ILE A 78 5.37 7.31 -15.31
CA ILE A 78 4.49 6.64 -16.28
C ILE A 78 3.47 7.66 -16.79
N ALA A 79 3.16 7.61 -18.09
CA ALA A 79 2.09 8.44 -18.64
C ALA A 79 0.73 8.01 -18.06
N TRP A 80 -0.11 8.96 -17.70
CA TRP A 80 -1.42 8.69 -17.07
C TRP A 80 -2.30 7.73 -17.87
N ASN A 81 -2.37 7.94 -19.18
CA ASN A 81 -3.13 7.06 -20.08
C ASN A 81 -2.57 5.64 -20.15
N GLU A 82 -1.25 5.49 -20.04
CA GLU A 82 -0.58 4.18 -19.98
C GLU A 82 -0.87 3.47 -18.66
N LEU A 83 -0.77 4.19 -17.53
CA LEU A 83 -1.12 3.65 -16.21
C LEU A 83 -2.58 3.16 -16.18
N THR A 84 -3.51 3.96 -16.68
CA THR A 84 -4.93 3.58 -16.72
C THR A 84 -5.22 2.40 -17.64
N SER A 85 -4.47 2.23 -18.75
CA SER A 85 -4.56 1.03 -19.59
C SER A 85 -4.02 -0.20 -18.86
N MET A 86 -2.90 -0.08 -18.14
CA MET A 86 -2.35 -1.19 -17.35
C MET A 86 -3.31 -1.66 -16.27
N LEU A 87 -3.96 -0.75 -15.56
CA LEU A 87 -4.96 -1.09 -14.54
C LEU A 87 -6.18 -1.82 -15.10
N LYS A 88 -6.50 -1.63 -16.38
CA LYS A 88 -7.59 -2.34 -17.06
C LYS A 88 -7.18 -3.69 -17.65
N GLU A 89 -5.92 -3.86 -18.00
CA GLU A 89 -5.46 -4.99 -18.81
C GLU A 89 -4.58 -5.98 -18.02
N GLN A 90 -3.98 -5.56 -16.90
CA GLN A 90 -2.99 -6.34 -16.18
C GLN A 90 -3.34 -6.50 -14.70
N GLY A 91 -2.87 -7.60 -14.10
CA GLY A 91 -3.07 -7.88 -12.68
C GLY A 91 -4.55 -8.09 -12.32
N GLU A 92 -4.98 -7.45 -11.26
CA GLU A 92 -6.39 -7.38 -10.84
C GLU A 92 -7.14 -6.39 -11.76
N GLN A 93 -7.52 -6.86 -12.93
CA GLN A 93 -8.12 -6.05 -13.99
C GLN A 93 -9.35 -5.29 -13.50
N MET A 94 -9.33 -3.97 -13.64
CA MET A 94 -10.46 -3.11 -13.33
C MET A 94 -11.33 -2.90 -14.57
N SER A 95 -12.63 -2.99 -14.41
CA SER A 95 -13.52 -2.54 -15.47
C SER A 95 -13.43 -1.01 -15.66
N GLU A 96 -13.85 -0.50 -16.81
CA GLU A 96 -13.83 0.94 -17.08
C GLU A 96 -14.71 1.72 -16.09
N ASP A 97 -15.84 1.14 -15.70
CA ASP A 97 -16.75 1.73 -14.72
C ASP A 97 -16.15 1.72 -13.30
N ASP A 98 -15.47 0.62 -12.90
CA ASP A 98 -14.81 0.54 -11.61
C ASP A 98 -13.67 1.55 -11.52
N LEU A 99 -12.81 1.62 -12.54
CA LEU A 99 -11.71 2.58 -12.60
C LEU A 99 -12.23 4.01 -12.50
N LYS A 100 -13.28 4.35 -13.27
CA LYS A 100 -13.89 5.66 -13.23
C LYS A 100 -14.49 6.00 -11.87
N ASN A 101 -15.19 5.05 -11.23
CA ASN A 101 -15.78 5.25 -9.92
C ASN A 101 -14.69 5.42 -8.84
N CYS A 102 -13.63 4.61 -8.89
CA CYS A 102 -12.49 4.73 -7.98
C CYS A 102 -11.80 6.10 -8.12
N LEU A 103 -11.49 6.51 -9.35
CA LEU A 103 -10.84 7.80 -9.59
C LEU A 103 -11.73 8.97 -9.19
N ALA A 104 -13.02 8.91 -9.46
CA ALA A 104 -13.96 9.94 -9.01
C ALA A 104 -14.03 10.06 -7.48
N ALA A 105 -13.95 8.93 -6.76
CA ALA A 105 -13.95 8.91 -5.30
C ALA A 105 -12.62 9.42 -4.72
N LEU A 106 -11.49 9.04 -5.31
CA LEU A 106 -10.15 9.38 -4.79
C LEU A 106 -9.75 10.81 -5.14
N LEU A 107 -10.08 11.29 -6.34
CA LEU A 107 -9.67 12.61 -6.84
C LEU A 107 -10.70 13.71 -6.57
N ALA A 108 -11.81 13.39 -5.93
CA ALA A 108 -12.91 14.35 -5.66
C ALA A 108 -13.33 15.17 -6.90
N GLY A 109 -13.18 14.62 -8.11
CA GLY A 109 -13.54 15.26 -9.38
C GLY A 109 -12.41 15.99 -10.09
N ASP A 110 -11.20 16.02 -9.54
CA ASP A 110 -10.03 16.69 -10.16
C ASP A 110 -9.21 15.77 -11.09
N GLU A 111 -9.88 14.87 -11.80
CA GLU A 111 -9.23 14.02 -12.80
C GLU A 111 -8.54 14.80 -13.93
N ALA A 112 -9.00 16.03 -14.17
CA ALA A 112 -8.50 16.83 -15.28
C ALA A 112 -7.03 17.23 -15.10
N SER A 113 -6.56 17.36 -13.85
CA SER A 113 -5.17 17.73 -13.53
C SER A 113 -4.17 16.62 -13.87
N LEU A 114 -4.62 15.37 -13.92
CA LEU A 114 -3.77 14.20 -14.21
C LEU A 114 -3.84 13.76 -15.68
N LYS A 115 -4.92 14.10 -16.40
CA LYS A 115 -5.11 13.70 -17.80
C LYS A 115 -4.07 14.33 -18.73
N GLY A 116 -3.33 13.47 -19.42
CA GLY A 116 -2.30 13.88 -20.38
C GLY A 116 -0.93 14.19 -19.77
N GLY A 117 -0.79 14.05 -18.45
CA GLY A 117 0.47 14.19 -17.72
C GLY A 117 1.23 12.88 -17.55
N VAL A 118 2.39 13.02 -16.92
CA VAL A 118 3.20 11.91 -16.41
C VAL A 118 3.05 11.90 -14.90
N ILE A 119 2.93 10.71 -14.31
CA ILE A 119 2.78 10.52 -12.87
C ILE A 119 3.92 9.67 -12.33
N THR A 120 4.45 10.04 -11.17
CA THR A 120 5.45 9.26 -10.43
C THR A 120 4.78 8.45 -9.32
N GLY A 121 5.49 7.51 -8.72
CA GLY A 121 5.00 6.75 -7.56
C GLY A 121 4.64 7.66 -6.39
N ASN A 122 5.43 8.70 -6.13
CA ASN A 122 5.15 9.70 -5.09
C ASN A 122 3.89 10.52 -5.43
N ASP A 123 3.78 11.02 -6.66
CA ASP A 123 2.56 11.73 -7.08
C ASP A 123 1.31 10.87 -6.95
N PHE A 124 1.42 9.58 -7.28
CA PHE A 124 0.31 8.64 -7.14
C PHE A 124 -0.07 8.43 -5.68
N SER A 125 0.92 8.26 -4.79
CA SER A 125 0.70 8.10 -3.36
C SER A 125 0.04 9.34 -2.75
N ASP A 126 0.53 10.53 -3.07
CA ASP A 126 0.07 11.78 -2.44
C ASP A 126 -1.24 12.29 -3.06
N LYS A 127 -1.32 12.34 -4.39
CA LYS A 127 -2.45 12.96 -5.10
C LYS A 127 -3.62 12.01 -5.33
N VAL A 128 -3.35 10.70 -5.52
CA VAL A 128 -4.40 9.72 -5.81
C VAL A 128 -4.81 8.97 -4.56
N LEU A 129 -3.85 8.45 -3.78
CA LEU A 129 -4.14 7.67 -2.59
C LEU A 129 -4.28 8.51 -1.32
N GLY A 130 -3.84 9.78 -1.34
CA GLY A 130 -3.95 10.68 -0.21
C GLY A 130 -3.09 10.27 0.98
N PHE A 131 -1.93 9.67 0.74
CA PHE A 131 -0.99 9.38 1.82
C PHE A 131 -0.44 10.68 2.37
N GLU A 132 -0.58 10.89 3.68
CA GLU A 132 0.02 12.02 4.36
C GLU A 132 1.56 11.89 4.31
N GLU A 133 2.25 13.03 4.19
CA GLU A 133 3.68 13.07 4.39
C GLU A 133 3.93 12.71 5.86
N GLU A 134 4.69 11.65 6.13
CA GLU A 134 5.24 11.43 7.45
C GLU A 134 6.20 12.59 7.69
N GLU A 135 5.81 13.55 8.54
CA GLU A 135 6.75 14.54 9.07
C GLU A 135 7.84 13.72 9.79
N GLU A 136 9.01 13.61 9.18
CA GLU A 136 10.20 13.14 9.88
C GLU A 136 10.35 14.08 11.08
N GLU A 137 9.93 13.60 12.27
CA GLU A 137 10.32 14.25 13.53
C GLU A 137 11.85 14.23 13.56
N GLY A 138 12.42 15.34 13.10
CA GLY A 138 13.85 15.56 13.11
C GLY A 138 14.35 15.34 14.53
N GLU A 139 15.07 14.26 14.71
CA GLU A 139 15.84 13.96 15.90
C GLU A 139 16.70 15.18 16.22
N LYS A 140 16.17 16.02 17.11
CA LYS A 140 16.95 17.13 17.66
C LYS A 140 18.08 16.51 18.43
N GLY A 141 19.24 16.40 17.77
CA GLY A 141 20.49 16.07 18.39
C GLY A 141 20.67 16.96 19.61
N GLU A 142 20.50 16.38 20.78
CA GLU A 142 20.95 16.98 22.04
C GLU A 142 22.45 17.20 21.92
N GLY A 143 22.80 18.50 21.81
CA GLY A 143 24.19 18.92 21.78
C GLY A 143 24.91 18.43 23.03
N GLU A 144 25.97 17.69 22.82
CA GLU A 144 26.99 17.39 23.84
C GLU A 144 27.44 18.68 24.47
N GLY A 145 27.03 18.87 25.73
CA GLY A 145 27.58 19.89 26.59
C GLY A 145 29.05 19.55 26.83
N GLY A 146 29.92 20.42 26.30
CA GLY A 146 31.34 20.38 26.55
C GLY A 146 31.62 20.44 28.05
N PHE A 147 32.27 19.41 28.57
CA PHE A 147 32.86 19.40 29.89
C PHE A 147 34.27 20.00 29.78
N ASP A 148 34.33 21.32 29.91
CA ASP A 148 35.60 22.04 30.04
C ASP A 148 36.24 21.86 31.42
N GLY A 149 37.43 21.35 31.39
CA GLY A 149 38.58 21.80 32.18
C GLY A 149 38.46 21.94 33.70
N PHE A 150 38.96 20.95 34.41
CA PHE A 150 39.50 21.23 35.72
C PHE A 150 41.03 21.19 35.65
N GLY A 151 41.60 22.41 35.60
CA GLY A 151 43.03 22.60 35.77
C GLY A 151 43.38 22.32 37.23
N ASP A 152 44.29 21.41 37.44
CA ASP A 152 44.99 21.27 38.73
C ASP A 152 46.34 21.94 38.65
N THR A 153 46.43 23.05 39.39
CA THR A 153 47.69 23.70 39.76
C THR A 153 48.06 23.26 41.14
N GLY A 154 49.06 22.44 41.28
CA GLY A 154 49.61 22.07 42.59
C GLY A 154 51.08 21.71 42.50
N GLY A 155 51.96 22.73 42.48
CA GLY A 155 53.34 22.51 42.76
C GLY A 155 53.60 22.28 44.28
N PHE A 156 54.55 21.47 44.59
CA PHE A 156 55.39 21.65 45.76
C PHE A 156 56.63 20.77 45.70
N GLN A 157 57.82 21.42 45.71
CA GLN A 157 59.13 21.06 46.17
C GLN A 157 59.71 19.70 45.81
#